data_249cdfd3ea7f3c3637b23d83bbdb1b23
#
_entry.id   249cdfd3ea7f3c3637b23d83bbdb1b23
#
_cell.length_a   1.000
_cell.length_b   1.000
_cell.length_c   1.000
_cell.angle_alpha   90.00
_cell.angle_beta   90.00
_cell.angle_gamma   90.00
#
_symmetry.space_group_name_H-M   'P 1'
#
loop_
_entity.id
_entity.type
_entity.pdbx_description
1 polymer ?
#
loop_
_entity_poly.entity_id
_entity_poly.type
_entity_poly.pdbx_seq_one_letter_code
_entity_poly.pdbx_strand_id
1 'polypeptide(L)'
;VEDAVLKLIQHTRSIVVIKSTITPDVINRLYNSIHDEDKQRLTYNPEFLTENSAKEQFIYSPHHIIGGPTPQSCAKVIEFYDNFSLCVGKNFIQMTPQEASFVKYAINSYLGMKVTFFNQLHDAALDFSCSPQRIIDAVSADKRIGYSHTRVPGFDGKKGFGGACLPKDMNAFVKFNQDLTLIAESVKINNKMREEYELDEREKDNN
;
A
#
# COMPACT_ATOMS: atom_id res chain seq x y z
N VAL A 1 2.98 12.86 10.29
CA VAL A 1 3.16 13.31 8.89
C VAL A 1 2.64 14.75 8.72
N GLU A 2 1.38 15.06 9.11
CA GLU A 2 0.76 16.39 8.93
C GLU A 2 1.65 17.51 9.47
N ASP A 3 2.07 17.45 10.74
CA ASP A 3 2.93 18.45 11.38
C ASP A 3 4.27 18.67 10.64
N ALA A 4 4.88 17.58 10.16
CA ALA A 4 6.14 17.66 9.42
C ALA A 4 5.95 18.37 8.08
N VAL A 5 4.86 18.06 7.37
CA VAL A 5 4.54 18.69 6.08
C VAL A 5 4.26 20.18 6.27
N LEU A 6 3.46 20.56 7.25
CA LEU A 6 3.13 21.96 7.53
C LEU A 6 4.39 22.77 7.90
N LYS A 7 5.28 22.20 8.72
CA LYS A 7 6.57 22.82 9.04
C LYS A 7 7.44 23.01 7.78
N LEU A 8 7.53 21.98 6.93
CA LEU A 8 8.31 22.08 5.69
C LEU A 8 7.75 23.15 4.75
N ILE A 9 6.45 23.21 4.58
CA ILE A 9 5.77 24.22 3.75
C ILE A 9 6.08 25.63 4.23
N GLN A 10 6.14 25.87 5.54
CA GLN A 10 6.45 27.18 6.11
C GLN A 10 7.92 27.57 5.99
N HIS A 11 8.86 26.61 6.05
CA HIS A 11 10.28 26.88 6.14
C HIS A 11 11.06 26.71 4.83
N THR A 12 10.45 26.17 3.77
CA THR A 12 11.09 26.03 2.46
C THR A 12 10.20 26.48 1.32
N ARG A 13 10.79 26.89 0.21
CA ARG A 13 10.10 27.15 -1.07
C ARG A 13 10.26 25.96 -2.05
N SER A 14 10.92 24.90 -1.64
CA SER A 14 11.12 23.70 -2.44
C SER A 14 9.84 22.89 -2.60
N ILE A 15 9.85 21.94 -3.52
CA ILE A 15 8.81 20.93 -3.65
C ILE A 15 8.83 20.05 -2.40
N VAL A 16 7.67 19.77 -1.83
CA VAL A 16 7.48 18.83 -0.74
C VAL A 16 6.77 17.59 -1.27
N VAL A 17 7.43 16.44 -1.19
CA VAL A 17 6.90 15.17 -1.66
C VAL A 17 6.60 14.28 -0.46
N ILE A 18 5.33 13.95 -0.26
CA ILE A 18 4.90 13.00 0.77
C ILE A 18 5.04 11.59 0.20
N LYS A 19 5.83 10.74 0.86
CA LYS A 19 5.96 9.32 0.53
C LYS A 19 5.32 8.40 1.56
N SER A 20 5.08 8.90 2.77
CA SER A 20 4.40 8.16 3.84
C SER A 20 2.96 7.87 3.48
N THR A 21 2.46 6.67 3.80
CA THR A 21 1.06 6.31 3.59
C THR A 21 0.14 7.17 4.46
N ILE A 22 -0.78 7.87 3.84
CA ILE A 22 -1.79 8.71 4.48
C ILE A 22 -3.13 8.57 3.75
N THR A 23 -4.23 8.63 4.50
CA THR A 23 -5.59 8.48 3.97
C THR A 23 -6.04 9.71 3.17
N PRO A 24 -7.04 9.56 2.27
CA PRO A 24 -7.52 10.68 1.45
C PRO A 24 -8.03 11.88 2.25
N ASP A 25 -8.60 11.64 3.44
CA ASP A 25 -9.07 12.71 4.35
C ASP A 25 -7.89 13.49 4.95
N VAL A 26 -6.79 12.82 5.30
CA VAL A 26 -5.55 13.48 5.75
C VAL A 26 -4.98 14.38 4.65
N ILE A 27 -4.99 13.90 3.40
CA ILE A 27 -4.59 14.71 2.25
C ILE A 27 -5.48 15.95 2.13
N ASN A 28 -6.79 15.78 2.22
CA ASN A 28 -7.73 16.91 2.17
C ASN A 28 -7.46 17.93 3.29
N ARG A 29 -7.23 17.48 4.52
CA ARG A 29 -6.90 18.37 5.63
C ARG A 29 -5.62 19.15 5.37
N LEU A 30 -4.56 18.48 4.88
CA LEU A 30 -3.29 19.13 4.54
C LEU A 30 -3.48 20.22 3.49
N TYR A 31 -4.16 19.92 2.38
CA TYR A 31 -4.40 20.90 1.32
C TYR A 31 -5.31 22.07 1.74
N ASN A 32 -6.21 21.83 2.70
CA ASN A 32 -7.06 22.89 3.27
C ASN A 32 -6.33 23.77 4.30
N SER A 33 -5.22 23.27 4.86
CA SER A 33 -4.45 23.95 5.91
C SER A 33 -3.28 24.81 5.37
N ILE A 34 -3.04 24.82 4.05
CA ILE A 34 -1.96 25.56 3.41
C ILE A 34 -2.51 26.60 2.43
N HIS A 35 -1.74 27.64 2.17
CA HIS A 35 -2.12 28.69 1.20
C HIS A 35 -2.18 28.15 -0.23
N ASP A 36 -3.05 28.70 -1.08
CA ASP A 36 -3.26 28.23 -2.45
C ASP A 36 -1.96 28.27 -3.30
N GLU A 37 -1.11 29.27 -3.07
CA GLU A 37 0.21 29.37 -3.72
C GLU A 37 1.16 28.22 -3.37
N ASP A 38 1.01 27.65 -2.17
CA ASP A 38 1.83 26.55 -1.67
C ASP A 38 1.33 25.17 -2.12
N LYS A 39 0.05 25.04 -2.47
CA LYS A 39 -0.55 23.79 -2.92
C LYS A 39 0.19 23.19 -4.12
N GLN A 40 0.67 24.05 -5.03
CA GLN A 40 1.36 23.64 -6.26
C GLN A 40 2.71 22.96 -6.02
N ARG A 41 3.28 23.08 -4.83
CA ARG A 41 4.56 22.48 -4.48
C ARG A 41 4.43 21.31 -3.51
N LEU A 42 3.20 20.93 -3.11
CA LEU A 42 2.92 19.75 -2.32
C LEU A 42 2.43 18.63 -3.25
N THR A 43 3.09 17.47 -3.20
CA THR A 43 2.73 16.30 -3.98
C THR A 43 2.74 15.05 -3.13
N TYR A 44 1.98 14.05 -3.53
CA TYR A 44 1.94 12.74 -2.91
C TYR A 44 2.46 11.68 -3.88
N ASN A 45 3.49 10.95 -3.47
CA ASN A 45 4.09 9.89 -4.27
C ASN A 45 4.24 8.63 -3.43
N PRO A 46 3.17 7.83 -3.29
CA PRO A 46 3.22 6.58 -2.54
C PRO A 46 4.23 5.61 -3.12
N GLU A 47 4.70 4.69 -2.29
CA GLU A 47 5.57 3.60 -2.68
C GLU A 47 4.88 2.26 -2.45
N PHE A 48 5.31 1.21 -3.16
CA PHE A 48 4.74 -0.14 -3.12
C PHE A 48 5.82 -1.20 -2.86
N LEU A 49 6.84 -0.81 -2.09
CA LEU A 49 8.04 -1.61 -1.86
C LEU A 49 7.80 -2.64 -0.76
N THR A 50 8.42 -3.81 -0.91
CA THR A 50 8.53 -4.79 0.16
C THR A 50 9.89 -4.66 0.83
N GLU A 51 9.93 -4.85 2.14
CA GLU A 51 11.11 -4.62 2.97
C GLU A 51 12.37 -5.34 2.46
N ASN A 52 12.21 -6.61 2.06
CA ASN A 52 13.33 -7.47 1.67
C ASN A 52 13.94 -7.15 0.29
N SER A 53 13.23 -6.43 -0.57
CA SER A 53 13.65 -6.11 -1.95
C SER A 53 13.38 -4.68 -2.36
N ALA A 54 13.30 -3.78 -1.38
CA ALA A 54 12.90 -2.38 -1.58
C ALA A 54 13.76 -1.66 -2.63
N LYS A 55 15.09 -1.83 -2.57
CA LYS A 55 16.02 -1.19 -3.52
C LYS A 55 15.80 -1.65 -4.95
N GLU A 56 15.71 -2.95 -5.17
CA GLU A 56 15.50 -3.54 -6.49
C GLU A 56 14.12 -3.16 -7.04
N GLN A 57 13.08 -3.31 -6.22
CA GLN A 57 11.72 -2.92 -6.59
C GLN A 57 11.59 -1.43 -6.90
N PHE A 58 12.34 -0.56 -6.23
CA PHE A 58 12.37 0.86 -6.54
C PHE A 58 13.03 1.12 -7.91
N ILE A 59 14.17 0.51 -8.17
CA ILE A 59 14.92 0.69 -9.44
C ILE A 59 14.10 0.16 -10.63
N TYR A 60 13.50 -1.01 -10.49
CA TYR A 60 12.77 -1.70 -11.55
C TYR A 60 11.24 -1.59 -11.42
N SER A 61 10.76 -0.57 -10.70
CA SER A 61 9.32 -0.33 -10.56
C SER A 61 8.66 -0.23 -11.94
N PRO A 62 7.57 -0.98 -12.19
CA PRO A 62 6.88 -0.93 -13.48
C PRO A 62 6.16 0.42 -13.71
N HIS A 63 5.84 1.14 -12.64
CA HIS A 63 5.19 2.43 -12.67
C HIS A 63 5.40 3.20 -11.37
N HIS A 64 5.26 4.52 -11.44
CA HIS A 64 5.28 5.43 -10.29
C HIS A 64 3.97 6.22 -10.27
N ILE A 65 3.27 6.23 -9.14
CA ILE A 65 2.06 7.02 -8.93
C ILE A 65 2.47 8.39 -8.41
N ILE A 66 2.05 9.46 -9.09
CA ILE A 66 2.35 10.82 -8.67
C ILE A 66 1.04 11.60 -8.55
N GLY A 67 0.68 11.94 -7.33
CA GLY A 67 -0.46 12.77 -7.00
C GLY A 67 -0.06 14.23 -6.85
N GLY A 68 -0.55 15.08 -7.73
CA GLY A 68 -0.33 16.52 -7.66
C GLY A 68 -1.62 17.29 -7.95
N PRO A 69 -1.76 18.52 -7.44
CA PRO A 69 -2.95 19.34 -7.69
C PRO A 69 -3.07 19.76 -9.16
N THR A 70 -1.97 19.75 -9.90
CA THR A 70 -1.92 20.06 -11.34
C THR A 70 -0.89 19.17 -12.04
N PRO A 71 -0.99 19.01 -13.38
CA PRO A 71 0.05 18.33 -14.17
C PRO A 71 1.45 18.94 -13.99
N GLN A 72 1.55 20.25 -13.80
CA GLN A 72 2.82 20.93 -13.57
C GLN A 72 3.46 20.54 -12.23
N SER A 73 2.67 20.33 -11.20
CA SER A 73 3.17 19.82 -9.90
C SER A 73 3.72 18.41 -10.05
N CYS A 74 3.03 17.54 -10.78
CA CYS A 74 3.50 16.19 -11.09
C CYS A 74 4.79 16.22 -11.93
N ALA A 75 4.84 17.08 -12.95
CA ALA A 75 5.99 17.20 -13.85
C ALA A 75 7.30 17.50 -13.12
N LYS A 76 7.26 18.34 -12.08
CA LYS A 76 8.44 18.65 -11.25
C LYS A 76 8.98 17.42 -10.52
N VAL A 77 8.10 16.52 -10.04
CA VAL A 77 8.52 15.26 -9.41
C VAL A 77 9.08 14.30 -10.45
N ILE A 78 8.48 14.24 -11.64
CA ILE A 78 8.97 13.42 -12.76
C ILE A 78 10.38 13.89 -13.17
N GLU A 79 10.58 15.17 -13.33
CA GLU A 79 11.90 15.77 -13.62
C GLU A 79 12.95 15.36 -12.58
N PHE A 80 12.59 15.37 -11.30
CA PHE A 80 13.47 14.89 -10.23
C PHE A 80 13.81 13.40 -10.41
N TYR A 81 12.84 12.54 -10.73
CA TYR A 81 13.09 11.13 -11.00
C TYR A 81 13.99 10.94 -12.22
N ASP A 82 13.79 11.71 -13.28
CA ASP A 82 14.55 11.62 -14.51
C ASP A 82 16.02 12.01 -14.34
N ASN A 83 16.27 13.04 -13.55
CA ASN A 83 17.60 13.62 -13.40
C ASN A 83 18.40 13.00 -12.23
N PHE A 84 17.75 12.52 -11.18
CA PHE A 84 18.42 12.19 -9.92
C PHE A 84 18.11 10.78 -9.38
N SER A 85 17.24 9.99 -10.04
CA SER A 85 16.93 8.66 -9.57
C SER A 85 17.55 7.58 -10.46
N LEU A 86 17.79 6.41 -9.84
CA LEU A 86 18.25 5.20 -10.53
C LEU A 86 17.10 4.39 -11.15
N CYS A 87 15.86 4.88 -11.10
CA CYS A 87 14.70 4.18 -11.63
C CYS A 87 14.82 3.98 -13.14
N VAL A 88 14.72 2.72 -13.57
CA VAL A 88 14.73 2.34 -14.98
C VAL A 88 13.36 2.52 -15.61
N GLY A 89 12.30 2.18 -14.86
CA GLY A 89 10.92 2.36 -15.31
C GLY A 89 10.51 3.83 -15.29
N LYS A 90 10.15 4.37 -16.45
CA LYS A 90 9.74 5.77 -16.63
C LYS A 90 8.22 5.90 -16.88
N ASN A 91 7.45 4.94 -16.43
CA ASN A 91 5.99 4.99 -16.51
C ASN A 91 5.43 5.74 -15.30
N PHE A 92 5.15 7.04 -15.48
CA PHE A 92 4.59 7.91 -14.46
C PHE A 92 3.08 8.08 -14.67
N ILE A 93 2.30 7.59 -13.73
CA ILE A 93 0.84 7.73 -13.73
C ILE A 93 0.49 8.94 -12.86
N GLN A 94 0.03 10.00 -13.51
CA GLN A 94 -0.32 11.26 -12.86
C GLN A 94 -1.81 11.28 -12.49
N MET A 95 -2.09 11.79 -11.30
CA MET A 95 -3.45 11.91 -10.77
C MET A 95 -3.52 12.96 -9.67
N THR A 96 -4.69 13.18 -9.10
CA THR A 96 -4.83 14.01 -7.89
C THR A 96 -4.19 13.32 -6.68
N PRO A 97 -3.77 14.07 -5.64
CA PRO A 97 -3.21 13.47 -4.43
C PRO A 97 -4.16 12.49 -3.74
N GLN A 98 -5.46 12.78 -3.77
CA GLN A 98 -6.49 11.91 -3.21
C GLN A 98 -6.58 10.58 -3.97
N GLU A 99 -6.63 10.63 -5.31
CA GLU A 99 -6.63 9.42 -6.15
C GLU A 99 -5.39 8.57 -5.90
N ALA A 100 -4.20 9.19 -5.79
CA ALA A 100 -2.96 8.48 -5.47
C ALA A 100 -3.01 7.79 -4.09
N SER A 101 -3.68 8.40 -3.10
CA SER A 101 -3.94 7.76 -1.81
C SER A 101 -4.88 6.56 -1.95
N PHE A 102 -5.98 6.70 -2.68
CA PHE A 102 -6.88 5.58 -2.95
C PHE A 102 -6.15 4.42 -3.63
N VAL A 103 -5.29 4.70 -4.63
CA VAL A 103 -4.49 3.67 -5.31
C VAL A 103 -3.61 2.91 -4.31
N LYS A 104 -2.93 3.62 -3.39
CA LYS A 104 -2.10 2.98 -2.35
C LYS A 104 -2.91 2.03 -1.49
N TYR A 105 -4.02 2.51 -0.95
CA TYR A 105 -4.86 1.69 -0.08
C TYR A 105 -5.57 0.55 -0.82
N ALA A 106 -6.02 0.78 -2.05
CA ALA A 106 -6.66 -0.24 -2.87
C ALA A 106 -5.72 -1.42 -3.16
N ILE A 107 -4.47 -1.13 -3.56
CA ILE A 107 -3.47 -2.17 -3.83
C ILE A 107 -3.19 -2.97 -2.55
N ASN A 108 -2.89 -2.31 -1.43
CA ASN A 108 -2.56 -3.02 -0.20
C ASN A 108 -3.76 -3.82 0.34
N SER A 109 -4.97 -3.27 0.26
CA SER A 109 -6.18 -3.98 0.66
C SER A 109 -6.46 -5.20 -0.22
N TYR A 110 -6.31 -5.06 -1.54
CA TYR A 110 -6.47 -6.19 -2.45
C TYR A 110 -5.46 -7.31 -2.16
N LEU A 111 -4.21 -6.96 -1.91
CA LEU A 111 -3.16 -7.93 -1.57
C LEU A 111 -3.46 -8.63 -0.24
N GLY A 112 -3.92 -7.92 0.78
CA GLY A 112 -4.33 -8.50 2.05
C GLY A 112 -5.54 -9.43 1.90
N MET A 113 -6.58 -9.02 1.17
CA MET A 113 -7.72 -9.89 0.85
C MET A 113 -7.29 -11.15 0.09
N LYS A 114 -6.35 -11.02 -0.83
CA LYS A 114 -5.79 -12.15 -1.58
C LYS A 114 -5.10 -13.15 -0.64
N VAL A 115 -4.30 -12.68 0.31
CA VAL A 115 -3.69 -13.55 1.33
C VAL A 115 -4.76 -14.26 2.15
N THR A 116 -5.80 -13.54 2.61
CA THR A 116 -6.92 -14.13 3.36
C THR A 116 -7.63 -15.21 2.55
N PHE A 117 -7.93 -14.94 1.27
CA PHE A 117 -8.57 -15.91 0.37
C PHE A 117 -7.75 -17.20 0.23
N PHE A 118 -6.44 -17.09 -0.03
CA PHE A 118 -5.60 -18.28 -0.20
C PHE A 118 -5.40 -19.06 1.10
N ASN A 119 -5.42 -18.42 2.26
CA ASN A 119 -5.41 -19.12 3.56
C ASN A 119 -6.70 -19.91 3.78
N GLN A 120 -7.86 -19.33 3.49
CA GLN A 120 -9.13 -20.06 3.58
C GLN A 120 -9.22 -21.20 2.56
N LEU A 121 -8.76 -21.00 1.33
CA LEU A 121 -8.70 -22.05 0.31
C LEU A 121 -7.80 -23.21 0.73
N HIS A 122 -6.64 -22.89 1.36
CA HIS A 122 -5.72 -23.87 1.92
C HIS A 122 -6.42 -24.76 2.96
N ASP A 123 -7.11 -24.15 3.92
CA ASP A 123 -7.76 -24.89 5.01
C ASP A 123 -8.93 -25.73 4.48
N ALA A 124 -9.76 -25.17 3.59
CA ALA A 124 -10.83 -25.91 2.94
C ALA A 124 -10.30 -27.12 2.15
N ALA A 125 -9.14 -27.00 1.49
CA ALA A 125 -8.54 -28.14 0.77
C ALA A 125 -8.08 -29.25 1.72
N LEU A 126 -7.55 -28.90 2.90
CA LEU A 126 -7.17 -29.87 3.93
C LEU A 126 -8.39 -30.64 4.46
N ASP A 127 -9.50 -29.96 4.71
CA ASP A 127 -10.75 -30.55 5.21
C ASP A 127 -11.29 -31.65 4.26
N PHE A 128 -11.00 -31.51 2.95
CA PHE A 128 -11.36 -32.50 1.92
C PHE A 128 -10.22 -33.47 1.57
N SER A 129 -9.17 -33.53 2.39
CA SER A 129 -7.99 -34.40 2.15
C SER A 129 -7.33 -34.17 0.78
N CYS A 130 -7.48 -32.96 0.25
CA CYS A 130 -6.80 -32.50 -0.96
C CYS A 130 -5.41 -31.93 -0.65
N SER A 131 -4.54 -31.82 -1.67
CA SER A 131 -3.28 -31.13 -1.54
C SER A 131 -3.47 -29.61 -1.75
N PRO A 132 -3.36 -28.78 -0.70
CA PRO A 132 -3.55 -27.33 -0.84
C PRO A 132 -2.55 -26.72 -1.81
N GLN A 133 -1.30 -27.15 -1.77
CA GLN A 133 -0.24 -26.58 -2.62
C GLN A 133 -0.55 -26.80 -4.11
N ARG A 134 -1.01 -27.99 -4.49
CA ARG A 134 -1.36 -28.28 -5.90
C ARG A 134 -2.52 -27.40 -6.39
N ILE A 135 -3.50 -27.15 -5.52
CA ILE A 135 -4.64 -26.29 -5.83
C ILE A 135 -4.17 -24.83 -5.98
N ILE A 136 -3.37 -24.34 -5.02
CA ILE A 136 -2.84 -22.97 -5.03
C ILE A 136 -1.99 -22.74 -6.27
N ASP A 137 -1.13 -23.69 -6.63
CA ASP A 137 -0.27 -23.58 -7.83
C ASP A 137 -1.11 -23.52 -9.11
N ALA A 138 -2.14 -24.37 -9.22
CA ALA A 138 -3.02 -24.38 -10.39
C ALA A 138 -3.83 -23.08 -10.51
N VAL A 139 -4.37 -22.56 -9.41
CA VAL A 139 -5.12 -21.29 -9.39
C VAL A 139 -4.17 -20.12 -9.71
N SER A 140 -2.97 -20.13 -9.15
CA SER A 140 -1.98 -19.05 -9.35
C SER A 140 -1.40 -19.02 -10.75
N ALA A 141 -1.45 -20.14 -11.50
CA ALA A 141 -1.02 -20.21 -12.90
C ALA A 141 -1.93 -19.39 -13.83
N ASP A 142 -3.17 -19.11 -13.44
CA ASP A 142 -4.01 -18.15 -14.17
C ASP A 142 -3.41 -16.73 -14.03
N LYS A 143 -3.05 -16.12 -15.18
CA LYS A 143 -2.42 -14.79 -15.22
C LYS A 143 -3.28 -13.69 -14.60
N ARG A 144 -4.60 -13.86 -14.54
CA ARG A 144 -5.52 -12.92 -13.87
C ARG A 144 -5.36 -12.93 -12.36
N ILE A 145 -4.82 -14.03 -11.81
CA ILE A 145 -4.57 -14.24 -10.37
C ILE A 145 -3.09 -14.01 -10.06
N GLY A 146 -2.19 -14.77 -10.71
CA GLY A 146 -0.75 -14.68 -10.52
C GLY A 146 -0.27 -15.18 -9.15
N TYR A 147 1.04 -15.39 -9.01
CA TYR A 147 1.66 -16.06 -7.85
C TYR A 147 1.91 -15.15 -6.63
N SER A 148 1.90 -13.82 -6.79
CA SER A 148 2.18 -12.96 -5.65
C SER A 148 1.09 -13.08 -4.58
N HIS A 149 1.48 -13.11 -3.29
CA HIS A 149 0.55 -13.15 -2.15
C HIS A 149 -0.39 -14.39 -2.09
N THR A 150 0.08 -15.53 -2.61
CA THR A 150 -0.71 -16.79 -2.62
C THR A 150 -0.12 -17.86 -1.70
N ARG A 151 1.09 -17.63 -1.18
CA ARG A 151 1.81 -18.60 -0.34
C ARG A 151 1.16 -18.76 1.03
N VAL A 152 0.96 -20.02 1.46
CA VAL A 152 0.46 -20.40 2.79
C VAL A 152 1.32 -21.54 3.35
N PRO A 153 1.91 -21.41 4.57
CA PRO A 153 2.00 -20.16 5.36
C PRO A 153 2.85 -19.11 4.66
N GLY A 154 2.76 -17.86 5.12
CA GLY A 154 3.55 -16.75 4.61
C GLY A 154 5.06 -16.92 4.79
N PHE A 155 5.85 -15.91 4.41
CA PHE A 155 7.31 -15.94 4.58
C PHE A 155 7.75 -15.89 6.06
N ASP A 156 6.89 -15.39 6.94
CA ASP A 156 7.05 -15.40 8.40
C ASP A 156 6.69 -16.74 9.05
N GLY A 157 6.32 -17.75 8.25
CA GLY A 157 5.88 -19.07 8.71
C GLY A 157 4.47 -19.10 9.32
N LYS A 158 3.73 -17.99 9.25
CA LYS A 158 2.41 -17.83 9.89
C LYS A 158 1.30 -17.80 8.83
N LYS A 159 0.07 -18.14 9.22
CA LYS A 159 -1.13 -17.92 8.41
C LYS A 159 -1.57 -16.45 8.47
N GLY A 160 -2.31 -16.01 7.45
CA GLY A 160 -2.76 -14.64 7.31
C GLY A 160 -1.67 -13.68 6.85
N PHE A 161 -2.04 -12.42 6.73
CA PHE A 161 -1.10 -11.35 6.41
C PHE A 161 -0.62 -10.66 7.70
N GLY A 162 0.67 -10.37 7.72
CA GLY A 162 1.35 -9.68 8.82
C GLY A 162 2.29 -8.61 8.30
N GLY A 163 3.27 -8.24 9.13
CA GLY A 163 4.25 -7.20 8.84
C GLY A 163 3.72 -5.78 9.02
N ALA A 164 4.55 -4.79 8.72
CA ALA A 164 4.31 -3.39 9.05
C ALA A 164 3.25 -2.69 8.17
N CYS A 165 2.97 -3.21 6.95
CA CYS A 165 2.20 -2.47 5.95
C CYS A 165 0.74 -2.92 5.83
N LEU A 166 0.49 -4.20 5.53
CA LEU A 166 -0.86 -4.65 5.21
C LEU A 166 -1.84 -4.49 6.38
N PRO A 167 -1.52 -4.92 7.62
CA PRO A 167 -2.43 -4.73 8.76
C PRO A 167 -2.75 -3.25 9.00
N LYS A 168 -1.70 -2.41 9.05
CA LYS A 168 -1.83 -0.97 9.28
C LYS A 168 -2.69 -0.29 8.21
N ASP A 169 -2.39 -0.53 6.93
CA ASP A 169 -3.05 0.16 5.83
C ASP A 169 -4.51 -0.28 5.69
N MET A 170 -4.80 -1.59 5.81
CA MET A 170 -6.18 -2.09 5.75
C MET A 170 -7.03 -1.56 6.91
N ASN A 171 -6.50 -1.57 8.14
CA ASN A 171 -7.19 -1.00 9.29
C ASN A 171 -7.46 0.51 9.11
N ALA A 172 -6.46 1.26 8.62
CA ALA A 172 -6.63 2.70 8.37
C ALA A 172 -7.69 2.96 7.29
N PHE A 173 -7.71 2.13 6.24
CA PHE A 173 -8.68 2.30 5.15
C PHE A 173 -10.11 1.97 5.57
N VAL A 174 -10.31 0.92 6.38
CA VAL A 174 -11.63 0.61 6.97
C VAL A 174 -12.08 1.72 7.94
N LYS A 175 -11.16 2.27 8.75
CA LYS A 175 -11.48 3.42 9.63
C LYS A 175 -11.85 4.66 8.83
N PHE A 176 -11.21 4.88 7.69
CA PHE A 176 -11.52 6.00 6.78
C PHE A 176 -12.92 5.87 6.17
N ASN A 177 -13.33 4.67 5.76
CA ASN A 177 -14.66 4.42 5.19
C ASN A 177 -15.21 3.06 5.63
N GLN A 178 -16.24 3.07 6.47
CA GLN A 178 -16.86 1.86 7.03
C GLN A 178 -17.71 1.07 6.02
N ASP A 179 -18.03 1.64 4.86
CA ASP A 179 -18.73 0.94 3.77
C ASP A 179 -17.81 -0.06 3.04
N LEU A 180 -16.51 -0.06 3.33
CA LEU A 180 -15.54 -1.04 2.83
C LEU A 180 -15.67 -2.39 3.55
N THR A 181 -16.88 -2.94 3.58
CA THR A 181 -17.25 -4.12 4.38
C THR A 181 -16.47 -5.38 4.00
N LEU A 182 -16.14 -5.57 2.72
CA LEU A 182 -15.33 -6.69 2.27
C LEU A 182 -13.90 -6.64 2.85
N ILE A 183 -13.31 -5.45 2.87
CA ILE A 183 -11.98 -5.24 3.46
C ILE A 183 -12.06 -5.44 4.97
N ALA A 184 -13.08 -4.89 5.63
CA ALA A 184 -13.30 -5.03 7.06
C ALA A 184 -13.44 -6.51 7.48
N GLU A 185 -14.20 -7.29 6.74
CA GLU A 185 -14.34 -8.73 7.00
C GLU A 185 -13.04 -9.49 6.79
N SER A 186 -12.27 -9.16 5.75
CA SER A 186 -10.95 -9.74 5.53
C SER A 186 -9.98 -9.46 6.69
N VAL A 187 -10.02 -8.24 7.26
CA VAL A 187 -9.24 -7.89 8.46
C VAL A 187 -9.63 -8.75 9.66
N LYS A 188 -10.93 -8.92 9.91
CA LYS A 188 -11.42 -9.78 11.02
C LYS A 188 -10.95 -11.23 10.87
N ILE A 189 -11.10 -11.79 9.67
CA ILE A 189 -10.67 -13.17 9.37
C ILE A 189 -9.16 -13.27 9.60
N ASN A 190 -8.40 -12.31 9.11
CA ASN A 190 -6.95 -12.27 9.32
C ASN A 190 -6.57 -12.24 10.79
N ASN A 191 -7.18 -11.36 11.57
CA ASN A 191 -6.90 -11.23 12.99
C ASN A 191 -7.15 -12.56 13.72
N LYS A 192 -8.27 -13.25 13.41
CA LYS A 192 -8.54 -14.58 13.94
C LYS A 192 -7.47 -15.61 13.58
N MET A 193 -6.97 -15.59 12.32
CA MET A 193 -5.88 -16.48 11.90
C MET A 193 -4.56 -16.20 12.63
N ARG A 194 -4.35 -14.96 13.05
CA ARG A 194 -3.12 -14.52 13.72
C ARG A 194 -3.18 -14.54 15.25
N GLU A 195 -4.34 -14.76 15.86
CA GLU A 195 -4.49 -14.87 17.32
C GLU A 195 -3.63 -15.99 17.95
N GLU A 196 -3.36 -17.05 17.20
CA GLU A 196 -2.54 -18.18 17.65
C GLU A 196 -1.04 -17.90 17.63
N TYR A 197 -0.60 -16.75 17.10
CA TYR A 197 0.81 -16.42 16.92
C TYR A 197 1.21 -15.21 17.78
N GLU A 198 2.46 -15.23 18.24
CA GLU A 198 3.06 -14.04 18.83
C GLU A 198 3.25 -12.97 17.72
N LEU A 199 2.67 -11.80 17.94
CA LEU A 199 2.76 -10.69 16.98
C LEU A 199 4.17 -10.08 17.01
N ASP A 200 4.67 -9.72 15.82
CA ASP A 200 5.87 -8.87 15.66
C ASP A 200 5.61 -7.51 16.34
N GLU A 201 6.65 -6.86 16.89
CA GLU A 201 6.53 -5.54 17.54
C GLU A 201 5.86 -4.51 16.62
N ARG A 202 6.16 -4.56 15.31
CA ARG A 202 5.58 -3.68 14.30
C ARG A 202 4.09 -3.95 14.03
N GLU A 203 3.60 -5.13 14.40
CA GLU A 203 2.19 -5.49 14.30
C GLU A 203 1.42 -5.04 15.55
N LYS A 204 2.07 -5.02 16.72
CA LYS A 204 1.47 -4.61 17.99
C LYS A 204 1.02 -3.15 17.99
N ASP A 205 1.75 -2.27 17.30
CA ASP A 205 1.42 -0.86 17.16
C ASP A 205 0.20 -0.58 16.26
N ASN A 206 -0.33 -1.60 15.57
CA ASN A 206 -1.39 -1.48 14.57
C ASN A 206 -2.74 -2.09 15.02
N ASN A 207 -2.79 -2.66 16.20
CA ASN A 207 -4.01 -3.14 16.87
C ASN A 207 -4.41 -2.17 17.98
#